data_c1fd2059a92fa6cb901e156d5b55def2
#
_entry.id   c1fd2059a92fa6cb901e156d5b55def2
#
_cell.length_a   1.000
_cell.length_b   1.000
_cell.length_c   1.000
_cell.angle_alpha   90.00
_cell.angle_beta   90.00
_cell.angle_gamma   90.00
#
_symmetry.space_group_name_H-M   'P 1'
#
loop_
_entity.id
_entity.type
_entity.pdbx_description
1 polymer ?
#
loop_
_entity_poly.entity_id
_entity_poly.type
_entity_poly.pdbx_seq_one_letter_code
_entity_poly.pdbx_strand_id
1 'polypeptide(L)'
;MHRLDRDTSGVLLVAKKRSALRSLHEQLRDKGMQKDYLALVRGQWQSHTKVVQAPLLKNILQSGERIVRVNQEGKPSETRFKVEERFTHATLVRCSPVTGRTHQIRVHTQYAGHPIAFDDRYGDREFDKQLAGTGLNRLFLHAAALKFTHPGSGEIMRVEAPLDNQLKRCLQVLRSAK
;
A
#
# COMPACT_ATOMS: atom_id res chain seq x y z
N MET A 1 -16.31 -2.90 4.64
CA MET A 1 -15.49 -4.08 4.91
C MET A 1 -14.03 -3.82 4.55
N HIS A 2 -13.07 -4.42 5.27
CA HIS A 2 -11.66 -4.41 4.90
C HIS A 2 -11.48 -5.02 3.50
N ARG A 3 -10.63 -4.40 2.67
CA ARG A 3 -10.43 -4.84 1.28
C ARG A 3 -9.03 -4.49 0.80
N LEU A 4 -8.55 -5.26 -0.17
CA LEU A 4 -7.36 -4.96 -0.95
C LEU A 4 -7.76 -4.53 -2.36
N ASP A 5 -6.93 -3.72 -3.02
CA ASP A 5 -7.06 -3.47 -4.44
C ASP A 5 -6.82 -4.76 -5.24
N ARG A 6 -7.36 -4.84 -6.44
CA ARG A 6 -7.32 -6.08 -7.26
C ARG A 6 -5.92 -6.69 -7.37
N ASP A 7 -4.90 -5.86 -7.56
CA ASP A 7 -3.54 -6.32 -7.82
C ASP A 7 -2.64 -6.26 -6.57
N THR A 8 -3.19 -5.89 -5.41
CA THR A 8 -2.47 -5.90 -4.13
C THR A 8 -2.54 -7.30 -3.51
N SER A 9 -1.39 -7.85 -3.14
CA SER A 9 -1.30 -9.13 -2.42
C SER A 9 -1.25 -8.93 -0.91
N GLY A 10 -1.31 -10.02 -0.16
CA GLY A 10 -1.06 -10.03 1.28
C GLY A 10 -2.26 -10.36 2.15
N VAL A 11 -2.27 -9.83 3.36
CA VAL A 11 -3.29 -10.13 4.39
C VAL A 11 -4.64 -9.51 4.01
N LEU A 12 -5.66 -10.35 4.02
CA LEU A 12 -7.06 -9.94 3.88
C LEU A 12 -7.86 -10.51 5.06
N LEU A 13 -8.56 -9.65 5.78
CA LEU A 13 -9.37 -10.02 6.92
C LEU A 13 -10.84 -10.16 6.51
N VAL A 14 -11.44 -11.31 6.81
CA VAL A 14 -12.84 -11.62 6.51
C VAL A 14 -13.59 -12.01 7.78
N ALA A 15 -14.68 -11.31 8.06
CA ALA A 15 -15.54 -11.62 9.20
C ALA A 15 -16.49 -12.77 8.86
N LYS A 16 -16.62 -13.77 9.75
CA LYS A 16 -17.52 -14.90 9.60
C LYS A 16 -18.91 -14.65 10.22
N LYS A 17 -19.02 -13.65 11.09
CA LYS A 17 -20.26 -13.31 11.80
C LYS A 17 -20.54 -11.82 11.66
N ARG A 18 -21.83 -11.45 11.67
CA ARG A 18 -22.26 -10.05 11.57
C ARG A 18 -21.73 -9.21 12.74
N SER A 19 -21.72 -9.78 13.96
CA SER A 19 -21.16 -9.10 15.15
C SER A 19 -19.67 -8.84 15.01
N ALA A 20 -18.91 -9.78 14.48
CA ALA A 20 -17.49 -9.61 14.18
C ALA A 20 -17.27 -8.53 13.11
N LEU A 21 -18.07 -8.52 12.06
CA LEU A 21 -18.03 -7.49 11.02
C LEU A 21 -18.23 -6.10 11.58
N ARG A 22 -19.19 -5.93 12.47
CA ARG A 22 -19.49 -4.66 13.13
C ARG A 22 -18.31 -4.19 13.97
N SER A 23 -17.74 -5.07 14.79
CA SER A 23 -16.57 -4.79 15.61
C SER A 23 -15.36 -4.37 14.77
N LEU A 24 -15.08 -5.07 13.69
CA LEU A 24 -13.96 -4.76 12.79
C LEU A 24 -14.17 -3.46 12.03
N HIS A 25 -15.41 -3.13 11.64
CA HIS A 25 -15.75 -1.83 11.05
C HIS A 25 -15.49 -0.68 12.04
N GLU A 26 -15.83 -0.86 13.31
CA GLU A 26 -15.54 0.13 14.35
C GLU A 26 -14.03 0.34 14.51
N GLN A 27 -13.26 -0.73 14.53
CA GLN A 27 -11.78 -0.64 14.60
C GLN A 27 -11.20 0.11 13.41
N LEU A 28 -11.68 -0.13 12.20
CA LEU A 28 -11.26 0.59 11.00
C LEU A 28 -11.59 2.07 11.08
N ARG A 29 -12.81 2.40 11.53
CA ARG A 29 -13.27 3.78 11.66
C ARG A 29 -12.50 4.55 12.74
N ASP A 30 -12.25 3.90 13.88
CA ASP A 30 -11.64 4.52 15.05
C ASP A 30 -10.10 4.41 15.05
N LYS A 31 -9.52 3.98 13.91
CA LYS A 31 -8.07 3.81 13.73
C LYS A 31 -7.42 2.83 14.72
N GLY A 32 -8.21 1.89 15.24
CA GLY A 32 -7.74 0.82 16.14
C GLY A 32 -7.06 -0.35 15.43
N MET A 33 -6.99 -0.31 14.10
CA MET A 33 -6.36 -1.33 13.29
C MET A 33 -5.12 -0.77 12.61
N GLN A 34 -3.97 -1.43 12.80
CA GLN A 34 -2.71 -1.03 12.15
C GLN A 34 -2.47 -1.91 10.92
N LYS A 35 -2.31 -1.26 9.78
CA LYS A 35 -2.03 -1.90 8.49
C LYS A 35 -0.65 -1.49 8.03
N ASP A 36 0.19 -2.47 7.68
CA ASP A 36 1.52 -2.24 7.15
C ASP A 36 1.65 -2.89 5.77
N TYR A 37 2.04 -2.09 4.79
CA TYR A 37 2.27 -2.52 3.42
C TYR A 37 3.74 -2.38 3.07
N LEU A 38 4.20 -3.18 2.13
CA LEU A 38 5.50 -3.01 1.48
C LEU A 38 5.28 -2.61 0.03
N ALA A 39 5.96 -1.56 -0.40
CA ALA A 39 5.90 -1.06 -1.77
C ALA A 39 7.30 -0.79 -2.31
N LEU A 40 7.55 -1.20 -3.54
CA LEU A 40 8.76 -0.81 -4.27
C LEU A 40 8.44 0.42 -5.10
N VAL A 41 9.13 1.53 -4.81
CA VAL A 41 8.87 2.82 -5.44
C VAL A 41 10.08 3.29 -6.26
N ARG A 42 9.82 4.17 -7.24
CA ARG A 42 10.85 4.78 -8.08
C ARG A 42 11.74 5.71 -7.29
N GLY A 43 13.05 5.61 -7.52
CA GLY A 43 14.04 6.55 -7.02
C GLY A 43 14.35 6.40 -5.54
N GLN A 44 15.05 7.40 -5.01
CA GLN A 44 15.48 7.42 -3.63
C GLN A 44 14.45 8.16 -2.77
N TRP A 45 13.73 7.42 -1.95
CA TRP A 45 12.79 8.02 -1.00
C TRP A 45 13.54 8.95 -0.05
N GLN A 46 13.01 10.15 0.16
CA GLN A 46 13.64 11.14 1.02
C GLN A 46 13.43 10.78 2.50
N SER A 47 14.52 10.64 3.25
CA SER A 47 14.49 10.15 4.64
C SER A 47 13.64 11.04 5.58
N HIS A 48 13.49 12.31 5.26
CA HIS A 48 12.68 13.24 6.05
C HIS A 48 11.17 13.13 5.75
N THR A 49 10.79 12.51 4.62
CA THR A 49 9.37 12.30 4.28
C THR A 49 8.84 11.08 5.01
N LYS A 50 8.47 11.27 6.27
CA LYS A 50 7.93 10.20 7.12
C LYS A 50 6.41 10.11 7.07
N VAL A 51 5.74 11.18 6.66
CA VAL A 51 4.29 11.29 6.60
C VAL A 51 3.89 12.05 5.35
N VAL A 52 2.86 11.55 4.67
CA VAL A 52 2.18 12.28 3.60
C VAL A 52 0.75 12.54 4.06
N GLN A 53 0.41 13.82 4.21
CA GLN A 53 -0.95 14.29 4.50
C GLN A 53 -1.45 15.04 3.28
N ALA A 54 -2.27 14.39 2.47
CA ALA A 54 -2.80 14.99 1.24
C ALA A 54 -4.23 14.48 1.02
N PRO A 55 -5.23 15.39 0.94
CA PRO A 55 -6.62 15.01 0.74
C PRO A 55 -6.83 14.29 -0.59
N LEU A 56 -7.66 13.28 -0.60
CA LEU A 56 -7.92 12.45 -1.78
C LEU A 56 -9.37 12.59 -2.24
N LEU A 57 -9.53 12.90 -3.52
CA LEU A 57 -10.81 12.98 -4.21
C LEU A 57 -10.95 11.82 -5.18
N LYS A 58 -12.01 11.05 -5.01
CA LYS A 58 -12.33 9.92 -5.87
C LYS A 58 -13.32 10.35 -6.95
N ASN A 59 -13.00 10.10 -8.21
CA ASN A 59 -13.89 10.23 -9.34
C ASN A 59 -14.19 8.85 -9.94
N ILE A 60 -15.39 8.69 -10.48
CA ILE A 60 -15.77 7.50 -11.25
C ILE A 60 -15.85 7.95 -12.71
N LEU A 61 -15.04 7.35 -13.58
CA LEU A 61 -15.06 7.61 -15.01
C LEU A 61 -16.31 6.99 -15.65
N GLN A 62 -16.64 7.42 -16.87
CA GLN A 62 -17.77 6.86 -17.64
C GLN A 62 -17.61 5.34 -17.84
N SER A 63 -16.38 4.83 -17.88
CA SER A 63 -16.08 3.39 -17.95
C SER A 63 -16.41 2.63 -16.66
N GLY A 64 -16.79 3.34 -15.57
CA GLY A 64 -16.96 2.75 -14.23
C GLY A 64 -15.65 2.62 -13.44
N GLU A 65 -14.53 2.94 -14.03
CA GLU A 65 -13.23 2.92 -13.35
C GLU A 65 -13.12 4.03 -12.30
N ARG A 66 -12.51 3.68 -11.18
CA ARG A 66 -12.22 4.64 -10.11
C ARG A 66 -10.85 5.26 -10.33
N ILE A 67 -10.80 6.58 -10.35
CA ILE A 67 -9.55 7.33 -10.34
C ILE A 67 -9.52 8.24 -9.12
N VAL A 68 -8.35 8.34 -8.48
CA VAL A 68 -8.17 9.13 -7.26
C VAL A 68 -7.04 10.12 -7.50
N ARG A 69 -7.22 11.34 -7.01
CA ARG A 69 -6.19 12.38 -7.09
C ARG A 69 -6.13 13.18 -5.80
N VAL A 70 -4.97 13.78 -5.55
CA VAL A 70 -4.83 14.79 -4.49
C VAL A 70 -5.62 16.03 -4.89
N ASN A 71 -6.53 16.46 -4.02
CA ASN A 71 -7.36 17.63 -4.24
C ASN A 71 -7.84 18.18 -2.90
N GLN A 72 -7.81 19.47 -2.72
CA GLN A 72 -8.23 20.16 -1.50
C GLN A 72 -9.69 19.87 -1.12
N GLU A 73 -10.55 19.59 -2.10
CA GLU A 73 -11.94 19.21 -1.88
C GLU A 73 -12.13 17.74 -1.51
N GLY A 74 -11.03 16.98 -1.49
CA GLY A 74 -11.04 15.57 -1.14
C GLY A 74 -11.15 15.32 0.35
N LYS A 75 -11.22 14.03 0.71
CA LYS A 75 -11.25 13.61 2.11
C LYS A 75 -9.85 13.64 2.69
N PRO A 76 -9.68 14.13 3.94
CA PRO A 76 -8.39 14.09 4.64
C PRO A 76 -7.81 12.68 4.62
N SER A 77 -6.53 12.57 4.32
CA SER A 77 -5.85 11.28 4.18
C SER A 77 -4.42 11.39 4.67
N GLU A 78 -3.98 10.38 5.40
CA GLU A 78 -2.63 10.33 5.96
C GLU A 78 -2.04 8.94 5.78
N THR A 79 -0.80 8.89 5.27
CA THR A 79 0.01 7.68 5.19
C THR A 79 1.37 7.94 5.82
N ARG A 80 1.84 7.01 6.66
CA ARG A 80 3.19 7.04 7.25
C ARG A 80 4.10 6.14 6.46
N PHE A 81 5.35 6.56 6.32
CA PHE A 81 6.36 5.86 5.53
C PHE A 81 7.65 5.65 6.31
N LYS A 82 8.26 4.49 6.09
CA LYS A 82 9.57 4.14 6.59
C LYS A 82 10.35 3.42 5.50
N VAL A 83 11.59 3.85 5.26
CA VAL A 83 12.47 3.16 4.32
C VAL A 83 12.88 1.81 4.92
N GLU A 84 12.66 0.73 4.16
CA GLU A 84 13.11 -0.61 4.52
C GLU A 84 14.45 -0.92 3.87
N GLU A 85 14.60 -0.64 2.58
CA GLU A 85 15.82 -0.93 1.84
C GLU A 85 15.96 0.02 0.64
N ARG A 86 17.19 0.44 0.37
CA ARG A 86 17.52 1.31 -0.76
C ARG A 86 18.24 0.51 -1.85
N PHE A 87 17.86 0.77 -3.10
CA PHE A 87 18.53 0.26 -4.30
C PHE A 87 19.01 1.44 -5.12
N THR A 88 19.73 1.19 -6.22
CA THR A 88 20.30 2.27 -7.05
C THR A 88 19.21 3.22 -7.59
N HIS A 89 18.11 2.68 -8.11
CA HIS A 89 17.03 3.46 -8.75
C HIS A 89 15.65 3.22 -8.13
N ALA A 90 15.60 2.57 -6.99
CA ALA A 90 14.35 2.22 -6.32
C ALA A 90 14.53 2.19 -4.80
N THR A 91 13.42 2.26 -4.09
CA THR A 91 13.37 2.12 -2.63
C THR A 91 12.23 1.19 -2.24
N LEU A 92 12.51 0.25 -1.35
CA LEU A 92 11.47 -0.52 -0.67
C LEU A 92 11.02 0.28 0.55
N VAL A 93 9.76 0.67 0.59
CA VAL A 93 9.20 1.44 1.71
C VAL A 93 8.10 0.66 2.42
N ARG A 94 8.06 0.80 3.73
CA ARG A 94 6.91 0.37 4.54
C ARG A 94 5.91 1.51 4.60
N CYS A 95 4.68 1.22 4.23
CA CYS A 95 3.59 2.18 4.19
C CYS A 95 2.54 1.80 5.23
N SER A 96 2.22 2.71 6.13
CA SER A 96 1.23 2.50 7.18
C SER A 96 0.12 3.55 7.03
N PRO A 97 -0.98 3.22 6.33
CA PRO A 97 -2.06 4.18 6.14
C PRO A 97 -2.83 4.38 7.46
N VAL A 98 -2.93 5.62 7.90
CA VAL A 98 -3.72 6.01 9.08
C VAL A 98 -5.20 6.08 8.72
N THR A 99 -5.50 6.62 7.55
CA THR A 99 -6.83 6.59 6.94
C THR A 99 -6.90 5.47 5.89
N GLY A 100 -8.07 5.14 5.39
CA GLY A 100 -8.26 4.03 4.44
C GLY A 100 -8.98 4.44 3.16
N ARG A 101 -8.52 5.49 2.47
CA ARG A 101 -9.13 5.94 1.22
C ARG A 101 -8.77 5.03 0.05
N THR A 102 -9.63 5.01 -0.96
CA THR A 102 -9.39 4.25 -2.21
C THR A 102 -8.03 4.64 -2.82
N HIS A 103 -7.23 3.66 -3.19
CA HIS A 103 -5.92 3.83 -3.81
C HIS A 103 -4.94 4.74 -3.02
N GLN A 104 -5.15 4.89 -1.73
CA GLN A 104 -4.45 5.90 -0.92
C GLN A 104 -2.93 5.80 -1.01
N ILE A 105 -2.34 4.63 -0.76
CA ILE A 105 -0.88 4.46 -0.81
C ILE A 105 -0.35 4.76 -2.20
N ARG A 106 -1.02 4.28 -3.23
CA ARG A 106 -0.62 4.45 -4.64
C ARG A 106 -0.59 5.91 -5.06
N VAL A 107 -1.60 6.68 -4.66
CA VAL A 107 -1.67 8.11 -4.97
C VAL A 107 -0.72 8.92 -4.09
N HIS A 108 -0.59 8.59 -2.80
CA HIS A 108 0.34 9.29 -1.91
C HIS A 108 1.80 9.10 -2.32
N THR A 109 2.20 7.91 -2.77
CA THR A 109 3.57 7.67 -3.27
C THR A 109 3.82 8.42 -4.58
N GLN A 110 2.87 8.42 -5.50
CA GLN A 110 2.95 9.22 -6.72
C GLN A 110 3.07 10.72 -6.40
N TYR A 111 2.23 11.22 -5.50
CA TYR A 111 2.25 12.62 -5.06
C TYR A 111 3.59 13.03 -4.46
N ALA A 112 4.23 12.14 -3.72
CA ALA A 112 5.57 12.34 -3.15
C ALA A 112 6.70 12.27 -4.21
N GLY A 113 6.38 11.97 -5.47
CA GLY A 113 7.33 11.86 -6.57
C GLY A 113 7.92 10.47 -6.76
N HIS A 114 7.37 9.46 -6.10
CA HIS A 114 7.89 8.08 -6.08
C HIS A 114 6.79 7.07 -6.39
N PRO A 115 6.31 6.97 -7.66
CA PRO A 115 5.28 6.01 -8.02
C PRO A 115 5.73 4.57 -7.78
N ILE A 116 4.75 3.70 -7.52
CA ILE A 116 4.99 2.28 -7.25
C ILE A 116 5.29 1.54 -8.56
N ALA A 117 6.20 0.57 -8.49
CA ALA A 117 6.54 -0.32 -9.59
C ALA A 117 5.29 -1.06 -10.12
N PHE A 118 5.13 -1.06 -11.43
CA PHE A 118 4.03 -1.74 -12.15
C PHE A 118 2.63 -1.31 -11.70
N ASP A 119 2.49 -0.06 -11.27
CA ASP A 119 1.17 0.53 -11.08
C ASP A 119 0.67 1.01 -12.45
N ASP A 120 -0.37 0.35 -12.96
CA ASP A 120 -0.93 0.60 -14.29
C ASP A 120 -1.67 1.94 -14.39
N ARG A 121 -2.02 2.52 -13.25
CA ARG A 121 -2.84 3.74 -13.19
C ARG A 121 -2.07 4.97 -12.70
N TYR A 122 -1.23 4.81 -11.70
CA TYR A 122 -0.48 5.90 -11.06
C TYR A 122 1.04 5.76 -11.21
N GLY A 123 1.49 4.76 -11.94
CA GLY A 123 2.90 4.42 -12.08
C GLY A 123 3.65 5.17 -13.18
N ASP A 124 4.87 4.72 -13.41
CA ASP A 124 5.78 5.26 -14.41
C ASP A 124 6.30 4.13 -15.29
N ARG A 125 5.96 4.18 -16.57
CA ARG A 125 6.34 3.16 -17.55
C ARG A 125 7.84 3.03 -17.75
N GLU A 126 8.59 4.13 -17.67
CA GLU A 126 10.04 4.09 -17.81
C GLU A 126 10.69 3.37 -16.64
N PHE A 127 10.18 3.61 -15.42
CA PHE A 127 10.61 2.86 -14.25
C PHE A 127 10.30 1.37 -14.39
N ASP A 128 9.11 1.03 -14.85
CA ASP A 128 8.71 -0.38 -15.06
C ASP A 128 9.63 -1.08 -16.05
N LYS A 129 10.03 -0.40 -17.14
CA LYS A 129 11.01 -0.92 -18.10
C LYS A 129 12.38 -1.17 -17.46
N GLN A 130 12.83 -0.30 -16.56
CA GLN A 130 14.09 -0.51 -15.83
C GLN A 130 14.06 -1.77 -14.97
N LEU A 131 12.87 -2.21 -14.55
CA LEU A 131 12.68 -3.40 -13.72
C LEU A 131 12.44 -4.68 -14.53
N ALA A 132 12.47 -4.62 -15.87
CA ALA A 132 12.14 -5.77 -16.72
C ALA A 132 13.02 -7.01 -16.43
N GLY A 133 14.32 -6.80 -16.12
CA GLY A 133 15.25 -7.89 -15.82
C GLY A 133 15.01 -8.56 -14.45
N THR A 134 14.14 -8.01 -13.61
CA THR A 134 13.84 -8.57 -12.28
C THR A 134 12.79 -9.68 -12.30
N GLY A 135 12.09 -9.86 -13.44
CA GLY A 135 10.95 -10.77 -13.54
C GLY A 135 9.64 -10.21 -12.98
N LEU A 136 9.65 -9.00 -12.45
CA LEU A 136 8.42 -8.35 -11.95
C LEU A 136 7.50 -7.97 -13.11
N ASN A 137 6.21 -8.32 -12.99
CA ASN A 137 5.18 -7.99 -13.97
C ASN A 137 3.85 -7.60 -13.34
N ARG A 138 3.84 -7.30 -12.05
CA ARG A 138 2.65 -6.90 -11.30
C ARG A 138 2.97 -5.77 -10.33
N LEU A 139 1.94 -5.07 -9.89
CA LEU A 139 2.02 -4.04 -8.85
C LEU A 139 2.82 -4.56 -7.65
N PHE A 140 3.90 -3.87 -7.29
CA PHE A 140 4.66 -4.20 -6.10
C PHE A 140 4.08 -3.48 -4.89
N LEU A 141 2.90 -3.91 -4.48
CA LEU A 141 2.22 -3.46 -3.26
C LEU A 141 1.67 -4.68 -2.53
N HIS A 142 2.11 -4.87 -1.30
CA HIS A 142 1.83 -6.06 -0.52
C HIS A 142 1.40 -5.71 0.89
N ALA A 143 0.21 -6.15 1.30
CA ALA A 143 -0.28 -6.03 2.66
C ALA A 143 0.48 -7.01 3.56
N ALA A 144 1.59 -6.55 4.14
CA ALA A 144 2.57 -7.39 4.84
C ALA A 144 2.12 -7.78 6.25
N ALA A 145 1.41 -6.90 6.95
CA ALA A 145 0.98 -7.15 8.32
C ALA A 145 -0.31 -6.40 8.66
N LEU A 146 -1.06 -7.00 9.56
CA LEU A 146 -2.30 -6.42 10.09
C LEU A 146 -2.33 -6.68 11.59
N LYS A 147 -2.51 -5.62 12.39
CA LYS A 147 -2.69 -5.69 13.83
C LYS A 147 -4.10 -5.19 14.17
N PHE A 148 -4.86 -6.00 14.88
CA PHE A 148 -6.25 -5.71 15.25
C PHE A 148 -6.61 -6.41 16.54
N THR A 149 -7.74 -6.02 17.13
CA THR A 149 -8.32 -6.71 18.30
C THR A 149 -9.30 -7.78 17.82
N HIS A 150 -9.11 -9.02 18.25
CA HIS A 150 -10.01 -10.13 17.88
C HIS A 150 -11.42 -9.85 18.43
N PRO A 151 -12.45 -9.85 17.57
CA PRO A 151 -13.81 -9.47 17.99
C PRO A 151 -14.44 -10.38 19.07
N GLY A 152 -14.03 -11.64 19.13
CA GLY A 152 -14.55 -12.60 20.10
C GLY A 152 -13.80 -12.63 21.41
N SER A 153 -12.46 -12.70 21.36
CA SER A 153 -11.62 -12.86 22.56
C SER A 153 -11.14 -11.55 23.18
N GLY A 154 -11.16 -10.45 22.43
CA GLY A 154 -10.58 -9.17 22.84
C GLY A 154 -9.05 -9.14 22.82
N GLU A 155 -8.39 -10.22 22.38
CA GLU A 155 -6.95 -10.28 22.27
C GLU A 155 -6.42 -9.47 21.09
N ILE A 156 -5.26 -8.83 21.27
CA ILE A 156 -4.56 -8.17 20.18
C ILE A 156 -3.92 -9.24 19.31
N MET A 157 -4.28 -9.24 18.02
CA MET A 157 -3.79 -10.17 17.01
C MET A 157 -2.90 -9.42 16.02
N ARG A 158 -1.77 -10.04 15.66
CA ARG A 158 -0.92 -9.62 14.55
C ARG A 158 -0.81 -10.75 13.55
N VAL A 159 -1.22 -10.48 12.32
CA VAL A 159 -1.14 -11.44 11.21
C VAL A 159 -0.18 -10.91 10.18
N GLU A 160 0.72 -11.75 9.70
CA GLU A 160 1.71 -11.39 8.70
C GLU A 160 1.58 -12.28 7.47
N ALA A 161 1.85 -11.72 6.30
CA ALA A 161 1.98 -12.44 5.05
C ALA A 161 3.37 -12.19 4.47
N PRO A 162 4.20 -13.22 4.26
CA PRO A 162 5.50 -13.02 3.61
C PRO A 162 5.29 -12.59 2.16
N LEU A 163 6.29 -11.90 1.59
CA LEU A 163 6.29 -11.59 0.16
C LEU A 163 6.23 -12.89 -0.65
N ASP A 164 5.49 -12.86 -1.77
CA ASP A 164 5.48 -13.98 -2.70
C ASP A 164 6.82 -14.13 -3.43
N ASN A 165 6.98 -15.24 -4.15
CA ASN A 165 8.24 -15.55 -4.83
C ASN A 165 8.63 -14.52 -5.90
N GLN A 166 7.68 -13.95 -6.62
CA GLN A 166 7.96 -12.93 -7.64
C GLN A 166 8.50 -11.64 -7.00
N LEU A 167 7.88 -11.17 -5.91
CA LEU A 167 8.33 -9.98 -5.20
C LEU A 167 9.68 -10.20 -4.53
N LYS A 168 9.90 -11.37 -3.92
CA LYS A 168 11.20 -11.74 -3.35
C LYS A 168 12.30 -11.75 -4.40
N ARG A 169 12.04 -12.36 -5.55
CA ARG A 169 13.00 -12.44 -6.66
C ARG A 169 13.38 -11.06 -7.18
N CYS A 170 12.41 -10.18 -7.33
CA CYS A 170 12.65 -8.80 -7.73
C CYS A 170 13.67 -8.12 -6.81
N LEU A 171 13.46 -8.21 -5.49
CA LEU A 171 14.38 -7.64 -4.52
C LEU A 171 15.76 -8.28 -4.57
N GLN A 172 15.85 -9.60 -4.74
CA GLN A 172 17.13 -10.32 -4.85
C GLN A 172 17.93 -9.82 -6.07
N VAL A 173 17.28 -9.66 -7.22
CA VAL A 173 17.94 -9.14 -8.42
C VAL A 173 18.44 -7.71 -8.19
N LEU A 174 17.63 -6.86 -7.58
CA LEU A 174 18.02 -5.48 -7.26
C LEU A 174 19.19 -5.42 -6.28
N ARG A 175 19.25 -6.33 -5.30
CA ARG A 175 20.38 -6.43 -4.36
C ARG A 175 21.66 -6.82 -5.06
N SER A 176 21.59 -7.70 -6.03
CA SER A 176 22.76 -8.15 -6.80
C SER A 176 23.33 -7.07 -7.72
N ALA A 177 22.56 -6.03 -8.02
CA ALA A 177 22.96 -4.93 -8.88
C ALA A 177 23.47 -3.69 -8.13
N LYS A 178 23.66 -3.78 -6.82
CA LYS A 178 24.24 -2.72 -5.98
C LYS A 178 25.76 -2.60 -6.14
#